data_d3f376d410c3f3404d554ccf1fec7be5
#
_entry.id   d3f376d410c3f3404d554ccf1fec7be5
#
_cell.length_a   1.000
_cell.length_b   1.000
_cell.length_c   1.000
_cell.angle_alpha   90.00
_cell.angle_beta   90.00
_cell.angle_gamma   90.00
#
_symmetry.space_group_name_H-M   'P 1'
#
loop_
_entity.id
_entity.type
_entity.pdbx_description
1 polymer ?
#
loop_
_entity_poly.entity_id
_entity_poly.type
_entity_poly.pdbx_seq_one_letter_code
_entity_poly.pdbx_strand_id
1 'polypeptide(L)'
;MAEKTRKNQSLLNGALVLSLATLVVKVIGVIYKIPLSNMIGTVGRGYFDSAYNLYVPIYTVSMAGLPVAISNMVSKAMATGKFRDVKIIRKVAQRLFLIVGILGTLAMFILAYPYALSAKNVDVLPAVFVITPAIFFCCLMSSYRGYYNGLSNMSPTAISQVFEASGKLIFGLVCAKWVISYGYSRFEQGLTVFGKTVANETEALSAIYPYAAAGAAAGVTLGTVVGLIYLIILHKVKGDNITKTELANAPKPEQASVIAKNIIKFAIPVALSSLVFSITNLIDSITIQNRLEYMIAGNLDFIRNLYATELTGILDADVKNFLYGSYSLSLDFRNLIPSLTMTLGISAIPTLSAAWAVKNREKIKVSIESVLRVTMLVAMPCGIGMG
;
A
#
# COMPACT_ATOMS: atom_id res chain seq x y z
N MET A 1 -11.29 13.15 -41.39
CA MET A 1 -10.64 12.62 -40.17
C MET A 1 -11.74 12.30 -39.16
N ALA A 2 -12.00 11.03 -38.94
CA ALA A 2 -13.09 10.60 -38.08
C ALA A 2 -12.96 11.16 -36.68
N GLU A 3 -13.97 11.84 -36.22
CA GLU A 3 -14.16 12.33 -34.86
C GLU A 3 -14.15 11.08 -33.94
N LYS A 4 -13.05 10.89 -33.23
CA LYS A 4 -12.90 9.79 -32.25
C LYS A 4 -13.85 10.10 -31.12
N THR A 5 -15.08 9.63 -31.23
CA THR A 5 -16.11 9.72 -30.18
C THR A 5 -15.49 9.28 -28.86
N ARG A 6 -15.44 10.22 -27.92
CA ARG A 6 -14.95 10.02 -26.57
C ARG A 6 -15.82 8.96 -25.90
N LYS A 7 -15.36 7.72 -25.83
CA LYS A 7 -15.98 6.69 -24.98
C LYS A 7 -15.73 7.09 -23.53
N ASN A 8 -16.59 7.95 -23.00
CA ASN A 8 -16.67 8.15 -21.56
C ASN A 8 -17.11 6.81 -20.97
N GLN A 9 -16.24 6.21 -20.17
CA GLN A 9 -16.59 5.03 -19.39
C GLN A 9 -17.78 5.45 -18.50
N SER A 10 -18.89 4.71 -18.53
CA SER A 10 -19.98 5.02 -17.60
C SER A 10 -19.40 4.95 -16.17
N LEU A 11 -19.82 5.84 -15.29
CA LEU A 11 -19.37 5.85 -13.89
C LEU A 11 -19.49 4.48 -13.24
N LEU A 12 -20.56 3.75 -13.56
CA LEU A 12 -20.81 2.37 -13.12
C LEU A 12 -19.73 1.39 -13.61
N ASN A 13 -19.43 1.43 -14.92
CA ASN A 13 -18.41 0.54 -15.49
C ASN A 13 -17.00 0.88 -14.97
N GLY A 14 -16.70 2.16 -14.75
CA GLY A 14 -15.43 2.59 -14.15
C GLY A 14 -15.27 2.08 -12.72
N ALA A 15 -16.30 2.23 -11.90
CA ALA A 15 -16.30 1.76 -10.52
C ALA A 15 -16.18 0.22 -10.45
N LEU A 16 -16.88 -0.50 -11.33
CA LEU A 16 -16.78 -1.97 -11.42
C LEU A 16 -15.36 -2.42 -11.78
N VAL A 17 -14.74 -1.80 -12.79
CA VAL A 17 -13.36 -2.11 -13.19
C VAL A 17 -12.38 -1.88 -12.04
N LEU A 18 -12.53 -0.77 -11.30
CA LEU A 18 -11.67 -0.47 -10.17
C LEU A 18 -11.89 -1.45 -9.00
N SER A 19 -13.15 -1.83 -8.72
CA SER A 19 -13.47 -2.81 -7.67
C SER A 19 -12.93 -4.19 -8.00
N LEU A 20 -13.06 -4.65 -9.25
CA LEU A 20 -12.49 -5.92 -9.71
C LEU A 20 -10.96 -5.92 -9.62
N ALA A 21 -10.31 -4.83 -10.03
CA ALA A 21 -8.86 -4.69 -9.90
C ALA A 21 -8.42 -4.74 -8.42
N THR A 22 -9.15 -4.07 -7.53
CA THR A 22 -8.88 -4.11 -6.09
C THR A 22 -9.02 -5.52 -5.53
N LEU A 23 -10.00 -6.31 -5.98
CA LEU A 23 -10.14 -7.71 -5.59
C LEU A 23 -8.93 -8.53 -6.05
N VAL A 24 -8.54 -8.39 -7.33
CA VAL A 24 -7.36 -9.07 -7.88
C VAL A 24 -6.09 -8.72 -7.09
N VAL A 25 -5.89 -7.43 -6.78
CA VAL A 25 -4.75 -6.97 -5.97
C VAL A 25 -4.74 -7.61 -4.58
N LYS A 26 -5.91 -7.77 -3.94
CA LYS A 26 -6.01 -8.45 -2.64
C LYS A 26 -5.65 -9.94 -2.74
N VAL A 27 -6.12 -10.62 -3.79
CA VAL A 27 -5.76 -12.02 -4.05
C VAL A 27 -4.25 -12.15 -4.26
N ILE A 28 -3.65 -11.29 -5.08
CA ILE A 28 -2.19 -11.25 -5.27
C ILE A 28 -1.48 -11.01 -3.94
N GLY A 29 -2.02 -10.13 -3.09
CA GLY A 29 -1.47 -9.86 -1.76
C GLY A 29 -1.45 -11.10 -0.85
N VAL A 30 -2.51 -11.91 -0.85
CA VAL A 30 -2.56 -13.19 -0.11
C VAL A 30 -1.54 -14.18 -0.68
N ILE A 31 -1.52 -14.34 -2.01
CA ILE A 31 -0.56 -15.22 -2.71
C ILE A 31 0.89 -14.79 -2.41
N TYR A 32 1.15 -13.50 -2.24
CA TYR A 32 2.48 -12.99 -1.87
C TYR A 32 2.87 -13.35 -0.44
N LYS A 33 1.93 -13.20 0.52
CA LYS A 33 2.22 -13.33 1.96
C LYS A 33 2.60 -14.74 2.37
N ILE A 34 1.97 -15.77 1.80
CA ILE A 34 2.22 -17.18 2.15
C ILE A 34 3.65 -17.59 1.80
N PRO A 35 4.11 -17.51 0.53
CA PRO A 35 5.49 -17.85 0.19
C PRO A 35 6.51 -16.98 0.91
N LEU A 36 6.21 -15.69 1.09
CA LEU A 36 7.10 -14.79 1.81
C LEU A 36 7.33 -15.27 3.24
N SER A 37 6.25 -15.59 3.98
CA SER A 37 6.35 -16.05 5.37
C SER A 37 7.13 -17.37 5.48
N ASN A 38 6.96 -18.26 4.51
CA ASN A 38 7.73 -19.51 4.46
C ASN A 38 9.23 -19.27 4.17
N MET A 39 9.55 -18.23 3.39
CA MET A 39 10.94 -17.94 3.00
C MET A 39 11.71 -17.17 4.07
N ILE A 40 11.15 -16.10 4.63
CA ILE A 40 11.83 -15.25 5.61
C ILE A 40 11.54 -15.67 7.06
N GLY A 41 10.68 -16.67 7.26
CA GLY A 41 10.26 -17.11 8.57
C GLY A 41 9.48 -16.06 9.37
N THR A 42 9.05 -16.45 10.56
CA THR A 42 8.30 -15.57 11.46
C THR A 42 9.17 -14.40 11.96
N VAL A 43 10.46 -14.63 12.19
CA VAL A 43 11.41 -13.58 12.61
C VAL A 43 11.56 -12.53 11.52
N GLY A 44 11.82 -12.93 10.28
CA GLY A 44 11.92 -12.02 9.15
C GLY A 44 10.62 -11.25 8.89
N ARG A 45 9.46 -11.88 9.16
CA ARG A 45 8.17 -11.18 9.15
C ARG A 45 8.10 -10.08 10.20
N GLY A 46 8.61 -10.32 11.40
CA GLY A 46 8.67 -9.30 12.44
C GLY A 46 9.42 -8.04 11.99
N TYR A 47 10.57 -8.19 11.34
CA TYR A 47 11.32 -7.08 10.76
C TYR A 47 10.58 -6.39 9.60
N PHE A 48 10.03 -7.17 8.67
CA PHE A 48 9.29 -6.65 7.52
C PHE A 48 8.07 -5.81 7.94
N ASP A 49 7.24 -6.37 8.84
CA ASP A 49 6.01 -5.71 9.28
C ASP A 49 6.30 -4.50 10.17
N SER A 50 7.38 -4.54 10.96
CA SER A 50 7.85 -3.39 11.72
C SER A 50 8.23 -2.23 10.78
N ALA A 51 8.99 -2.48 9.73
CA ALA A 51 9.32 -1.46 8.72
C ALA A 51 8.07 -0.95 7.99
N TYR A 52 7.13 -1.83 7.67
CA TYR A 52 5.88 -1.49 7.00
C TYR A 52 4.97 -0.61 7.87
N ASN A 53 4.97 -0.80 9.19
CA ASN A 53 4.18 0.00 10.13
C ASN A 53 4.69 1.44 10.26
N LEU A 54 5.98 1.70 10.06
CA LEU A 54 6.48 3.08 9.92
C LEU A 54 6.12 3.68 8.55
N TYR A 55 6.19 2.88 7.49
CA TYR A 55 5.89 3.32 6.12
C TYR A 55 4.43 3.76 5.95
N VAL A 56 3.46 3.02 6.48
CA VAL A 56 2.02 3.23 6.23
C VAL A 56 1.52 4.61 6.65
N PRO A 57 1.81 5.16 7.84
CA PRO A 57 1.36 6.50 8.22
C PRO A 57 1.91 7.59 7.29
N ILE A 58 3.20 7.53 6.97
CA ILE A 58 3.85 8.53 6.11
C ILE A 58 3.30 8.45 4.69
N TYR A 59 3.13 7.23 4.15
CA TYR A 59 2.45 6.97 2.89
C TYR A 59 1.03 7.54 2.89
N THR A 60 0.25 7.30 3.94
CA THR A 60 -1.14 7.74 4.06
C THR A 60 -1.25 9.26 4.04
N VAL A 61 -0.42 9.96 4.81
CA VAL A 61 -0.37 11.44 4.78
C VAL A 61 -0.02 11.96 3.40
N SER A 62 0.94 11.31 2.74
CA SER A 62 1.42 11.74 1.42
C SER A 62 0.40 11.50 0.32
N MET A 63 -0.56 10.58 0.51
CA MET A 63 -1.38 10.03 -0.58
C MET A 63 -2.88 10.20 -0.42
N ALA A 64 -3.42 10.33 0.80
CA ALA A 64 -4.85 10.16 1.04
C ALA A 64 -5.75 11.18 0.33
N GLY A 65 -5.45 12.46 0.44
CA GLY A 65 -6.35 13.52 -0.02
C GLY A 65 -6.10 14.03 -1.45
N LEU A 66 -4.84 14.01 -1.88
CA LEU A 66 -4.44 14.66 -3.15
C LEU A 66 -5.05 13.99 -4.39
N PRO A 67 -5.06 12.64 -4.56
CA PRO A 67 -5.65 12.02 -5.75
C PRO A 67 -7.15 12.32 -5.90
N VAL A 68 -7.87 12.37 -4.76
CA VAL A 68 -9.30 12.65 -4.72
C VAL A 68 -9.57 14.12 -5.11
N ALA A 69 -8.77 15.04 -4.56
CA ALA A 69 -8.85 16.46 -4.90
C ALA A 69 -8.63 16.69 -6.41
N ILE A 70 -7.60 16.07 -6.97
CA ILE A 70 -7.28 16.17 -8.39
C ILE A 70 -8.39 15.60 -9.25
N SER A 71 -8.89 14.41 -8.91
CA SER A 71 -9.98 13.75 -9.62
C SER A 71 -11.23 14.64 -9.65
N ASN A 72 -11.59 15.23 -8.51
CA ASN A 72 -12.73 16.16 -8.41
C ASN A 72 -12.54 17.40 -9.28
N MET A 73 -11.38 18.07 -9.19
CA MET A 73 -11.11 19.29 -9.96
C MET A 73 -11.05 19.02 -11.47
N VAL A 74 -10.41 17.94 -11.90
CA VAL A 74 -10.36 17.52 -13.30
C VAL A 74 -11.77 17.22 -13.82
N SER A 75 -12.56 16.44 -13.07
CA SER A 75 -13.94 16.11 -13.45
C SER A 75 -14.81 17.36 -13.60
N LYS A 76 -14.69 18.31 -12.64
CA LYS A 76 -15.40 19.59 -12.71
C LYS A 76 -14.97 20.43 -13.93
N ALA A 77 -13.67 20.54 -14.19
CA ALA A 77 -13.15 21.27 -15.33
C ALA A 77 -13.58 20.65 -16.66
N MET A 78 -13.62 19.31 -16.74
CA MET A 78 -14.15 18.56 -17.87
C MET A 78 -15.64 18.84 -18.12
N ALA A 79 -16.45 18.79 -17.06
CA ALA A 79 -17.90 19.02 -17.16
C ALA A 79 -18.26 20.45 -17.57
N THR A 80 -17.38 21.43 -17.26
CA THR A 80 -17.59 22.85 -17.59
C THR A 80 -16.87 23.30 -18.87
N GLY A 81 -16.26 22.36 -19.64
CA GLY A 81 -15.55 22.69 -20.87
C GLY A 81 -14.23 23.45 -20.69
N LYS A 82 -13.71 23.51 -19.45
CA LYS A 82 -12.46 24.21 -19.12
C LYS A 82 -11.23 23.34 -19.41
N PHE A 83 -11.06 22.90 -20.65
CA PHE A 83 -10.00 21.93 -21.02
C PHE A 83 -8.57 22.46 -20.80
N ARG A 84 -8.36 23.79 -20.84
CA ARG A 84 -7.06 24.39 -20.49
C ARG A 84 -6.74 24.19 -19.00
N ASP A 85 -7.74 24.34 -18.12
CA ASP A 85 -7.57 24.08 -16.67
C ASP A 85 -7.19 22.62 -16.41
N VAL A 86 -7.77 21.66 -17.13
CA VAL A 86 -7.41 20.23 -16.99
C VAL A 86 -5.91 20.01 -17.20
N LYS A 87 -5.31 20.66 -18.22
CA LYS A 87 -3.86 20.57 -18.46
C LYS A 87 -3.04 21.23 -17.35
N ILE A 88 -3.51 22.36 -16.81
CA ILE A 88 -2.81 23.02 -15.70
C ILE A 88 -2.95 22.24 -14.42
N ILE A 89 -4.15 21.73 -14.09
CA ILE A 89 -4.37 20.86 -12.92
C ILE A 89 -3.39 19.69 -12.95
N ARG A 90 -3.19 19.03 -14.10
CA ARG A 90 -2.21 17.96 -14.23
C ARG A 90 -0.78 18.40 -13.90
N LYS A 91 -0.34 19.53 -14.47
CA LYS A 91 1.02 20.06 -14.23
C LYS A 91 1.21 20.44 -12.75
N VAL A 92 0.22 21.09 -12.16
CA VAL A 92 0.23 21.46 -10.74
C VAL A 92 0.23 20.23 -9.87
N ALA A 93 -0.61 19.23 -10.18
CA ALA A 93 -0.65 17.96 -9.48
C ALA A 93 0.70 17.25 -9.48
N GLN A 94 1.35 17.11 -10.65
CA GLN A 94 2.65 16.49 -10.76
C GLN A 94 3.71 17.18 -9.89
N ARG A 95 3.72 18.55 -9.89
CA ARG A 95 4.64 19.32 -9.04
C ARG A 95 4.36 19.12 -7.54
N LEU A 96 3.09 19.18 -7.14
CA LEU A 96 2.69 18.96 -5.75
C LEU A 96 3.09 17.56 -5.27
N PHE A 97 2.79 16.52 -6.06
CA PHE A 97 3.16 15.16 -5.70
C PHE A 97 4.67 14.92 -5.70
N LEU A 98 5.42 15.60 -6.55
CA LEU A 98 6.87 15.56 -6.51
C LEU A 98 7.39 16.15 -5.20
N ILE A 99 6.89 17.32 -4.80
CA ILE A 99 7.29 17.97 -3.53
C ILE A 99 6.90 17.09 -2.33
N VAL A 100 5.64 16.64 -2.28
CA VAL A 100 5.15 15.78 -1.18
C VAL A 100 5.87 14.45 -1.15
N GLY A 101 6.20 13.86 -2.30
CA GLY A 101 6.98 12.63 -2.39
C GLY A 101 8.40 12.79 -1.87
N ILE A 102 9.08 13.89 -2.21
CA ILE A 102 10.40 14.21 -1.66
C ILE A 102 10.32 14.42 -0.14
N LEU A 103 9.38 15.25 0.32
CA LEU A 103 9.20 15.52 1.75
C LEU A 103 8.84 14.28 2.55
N GLY A 104 7.94 13.44 2.03
CA GLY A 104 7.56 12.16 2.66
C GLY A 104 8.72 11.18 2.73
N THR A 105 9.52 11.08 1.67
CA THR A 105 10.73 10.24 1.64
C THR A 105 11.77 10.74 2.64
N LEU A 106 12.03 12.05 2.67
CA LEU A 106 12.95 12.65 3.64
C LEU A 106 12.45 12.46 5.08
N ALA A 107 11.15 12.66 5.31
CA ALA A 107 10.55 12.43 6.63
C ALA A 107 10.76 10.98 7.09
N MET A 108 10.58 10.01 6.19
CA MET A 108 10.80 8.60 6.53
C MET A 108 12.27 8.30 6.83
N PHE A 109 13.21 8.87 6.08
CA PHE A 109 14.65 8.75 6.39
C PHE A 109 15.00 9.32 7.75
N ILE A 110 14.49 10.51 8.09
CA ILE A 110 14.74 11.17 9.36
C ILE A 110 14.10 10.39 10.51
N LEU A 111 12.87 9.88 10.33
CA LEU A 111 12.14 9.15 11.36
C LEU A 111 12.59 7.68 11.51
N ALA A 112 13.37 7.14 10.56
CA ALA A 112 13.80 5.74 10.58
C ALA A 112 14.56 5.38 11.87
N TYR A 113 15.59 6.17 12.22
CA TYR A 113 16.42 5.90 13.38
C TYR A 113 15.68 6.14 14.73
N PRO A 114 14.98 7.28 14.95
CA PRO A 114 14.14 7.46 16.12
C PRO A 114 13.09 6.36 16.31
N TYR A 115 12.48 5.90 15.21
CA TYR A 115 11.53 4.78 15.27
C TYR A 115 12.20 3.48 15.72
N ALA A 116 13.34 3.13 15.11
CA ALA A 116 14.09 1.92 15.44
C ALA A 116 14.51 1.90 16.93
N LEU A 117 14.92 3.03 17.48
CA LEU A 117 15.21 3.18 18.90
C LEU A 117 13.95 3.05 19.76
N SER A 118 12.85 3.71 19.37
CA SER A 118 11.58 3.66 20.11
C SER A 118 10.98 2.25 20.14
N ALA A 119 11.15 1.48 19.07
CA ALA A 119 10.73 0.09 18.98
C ALA A 119 11.77 -0.89 19.56
N LYS A 120 12.92 -0.37 20.03
CA LYS A 120 14.08 -1.17 20.49
C LYS A 120 14.51 -2.24 19.46
N ASN A 121 14.46 -1.90 18.18
CA ASN A 121 14.68 -2.81 17.07
C ASN A 121 15.52 -2.15 15.96
N VAL A 122 16.82 -1.99 16.22
CA VAL A 122 17.73 -1.29 15.29
C VAL A 122 17.95 -2.09 13.99
N ASP A 123 17.89 -3.39 14.06
CA ASP A 123 18.05 -4.28 12.91
C ASP A 123 16.88 -4.17 11.89
N VAL A 124 15.83 -3.41 12.18
CA VAL A 124 14.77 -3.08 11.21
C VAL A 124 15.22 -2.07 10.13
N LEU A 125 16.28 -1.30 10.39
CA LEU A 125 16.73 -0.19 9.54
C LEU A 125 16.97 -0.59 8.07
N PRO A 126 17.61 -1.72 7.73
CA PRO A 126 17.77 -2.13 6.34
C PRO A 126 16.44 -2.19 5.60
N ALA A 127 15.40 -2.78 6.20
CA ALA A 127 14.07 -2.87 5.60
C ALA A 127 13.39 -1.50 5.47
N VAL A 128 13.55 -0.62 6.47
CA VAL A 128 13.03 0.76 6.45
C VAL A 128 13.68 1.56 5.31
N PHE A 129 15.00 1.50 5.16
CA PHE A 129 15.68 2.26 4.12
C PHE A 129 15.33 1.79 2.71
N VAL A 130 15.13 0.50 2.52
CA VAL A 130 14.78 -0.08 1.22
C VAL A 130 13.33 0.23 0.82
N ILE A 131 12.39 0.31 1.77
CA ILE A 131 11.00 0.68 1.47
C ILE A 131 10.79 2.19 1.32
N THR A 132 11.67 3.02 1.88
CA THR A 132 11.56 4.49 1.90
C THR A 132 11.33 5.12 0.51
N PRO A 133 12.06 4.76 -0.55
CA PRO A 133 11.85 5.33 -1.89
C PRO A 133 10.46 5.03 -2.47
N ALA A 134 9.77 4.02 -1.97
CA ALA A 134 8.41 3.69 -2.43
C ALA A 134 7.45 4.86 -2.27
N ILE A 135 7.61 5.70 -1.22
CA ILE A 135 6.77 6.88 -0.99
C ILE A 135 6.85 7.84 -2.17
N PHE A 136 8.08 8.12 -2.64
CA PHE A 136 8.31 9.00 -3.78
C PHE A 136 7.62 8.48 -5.06
N PHE A 137 7.85 7.21 -5.39
CA PHE A 137 7.26 6.62 -6.58
C PHE A 137 5.73 6.47 -6.49
N CYS A 138 5.20 6.14 -5.31
CA CYS A 138 3.75 6.14 -5.06
C CYS A 138 3.12 7.51 -5.27
N CYS A 139 3.75 8.58 -4.77
CA CYS A 139 3.27 9.94 -4.97
C CYS A 139 3.18 10.29 -6.45
N LEU A 140 4.25 10.04 -7.22
CA LEU A 140 4.24 10.30 -8.66
C LEU A 140 3.17 9.48 -9.39
N MET A 141 3.04 8.19 -9.07
CA MET A 141 2.03 7.30 -9.63
C MET A 141 0.61 7.81 -9.37
N SER A 142 0.36 8.31 -8.16
CA SER A 142 -0.97 8.79 -7.75
C SER A 142 -1.37 10.09 -8.42
N SER A 143 -0.42 10.90 -8.88
CA SER A 143 -0.73 12.06 -9.70
C SER A 143 -1.41 11.66 -11.02
N TYR A 144 -0.94 10.56 -11.63
CA TYR A 144 -1.56 10.01 -12.84
C TYR A 144 -2.91 9.35 -12.53
N ARG A 145 -3.01 8.59 -11.45
CA ARG A 145 -4.26 7.92 -11.04
C ARG A 145 -5.37 8.95 -10.78
N GLY A 146 -5.09 9.99 -10.00
CA GLY A 146 -6.05 11.08 -9.73
C GLY A 146 -6.48 11.80 -11.02
N TYR A 147 -5.54 12.03 -11.92
CA TYR A 147 -5.81 12.66 -13.20
C TYR A 147 -6.73 11.82 -14.10
N TYR A 148 -6.41 10.54 -14.29
CA TYR A 148 -7.23 9.66 -15.13
C TYR A 148 -8.60 9.35 -14.52
N ASN A 149 -8.71 9.22 -13.22
CA ASN A 149 -10.00 9.09 -12.54
C ASN A 149 -10.88 10.33 -12.76
N GLY A 150 -10.28 11.52 -12.73
CA GLY A 150 -10.97 12.77 -13.05
C GLY A 150 -11.42 12.89 -14.51
N LEU A 151 -10.74 12.24 -15.43
CA LEU A 151 -11.16 12.09 -16.84
C LEU A 151 -12.26 11.03 -17.04
N SER A 152 -12.83 10.47 -15.96
CA SER A 152 -13.79 9.36 -15.99
C SER A 152 -13.22 8.11 -16.68
N ASN A 153 -11.92 7.90 -16.61
CA ASN A 153 -11.22 6.72 -17.11
C ASN A 153 -10.47 6.03 -15.97
N MET A 154 -11.11 5.04 -15.35
CA MET A 154 -10.56 4.33 -14.20
C MET A 154 -9.67 3.14 -14.59
N SER A 155 -9.67 2.75 -15.88
CA SER A 155 -8.87 1.60 -16.34
C SER A 155 -7.36 1.77 -16.11
N PRO A 156 -6.72 2.94 -16.35
CA PRO A 156 -5.31 3.13 -16.05
C PRO A 156 -4.98 2.93 -14.58
N THR A 157 -5.84 3.42 -13.70
CA THR A 157 -5.70 3.22 -12.24
C THR A 157 -5.78 1.74 -11.88
N ALA A 158 -6.82 1.04 -12.37
CA ALA A 158 -7.04 -0.38 -12.12
C ALA A 158 -5.85 -1.25 -12.58
N ILE A 159 -5.41 -1.05 -13.82
CA ILE A 159 -4.30 -1.83 -14.39
C ILE A 159 -2.98 -1.52 -13.67
N SER A 160 -2.72 -0.23 -13.34
CA SER A 160 -1.51 0.13 -12.60
C SER A 160 -1.44 -0.49 -11.21
N GLN A 161 -2.59 -0.68 -10.53
CA GLN A 161 -2.66 -1.38 -9.25
C GLN A 161 -2.29 -2.86 -9.38
N VAL A 162 -2.75 -3.51 -10.45
CA VAL A 162 -2.40 -4.92 -10.72
C VAL A 162 -0.91 -5.05 -11.03
N PHE A 163 -0.34 -4.15 -11.85
CA PHE A 163 1.11 -4.15 -12.14
C PHE A 163 1.94 -3.90 -10.88
N GLU A 164 1.53 -2.97 -10.03
CA GLU A 164 2.18 -2.69 -8.74
C GLU A 164 2.17 -3.93 -7.84
N ALA A 165 1.01 -4.58 -7.68
CA ALA A 165 0.87 -5.77 -6.85
C ALA A 165 1.66 -6.97 -7.41
N SER A 166 1.61 -7.18 -8.73
CA SER A 166 2.39 -8.24 -9.40
C SER A 166 3.90 -7.98 -9.29
N GLY A 167 4.33 -6.72 -9.45
CA GLY A 167 5.71 -6.32 -9.24
C GLY A 167 6.16 -6.56 -7.80
N LYS A 168 5.35 -6.17 -6.80
CA LYS A 168 5.61 -6.46 -5.38
C LYS A 168 5.80 -7.97 -5.14
N LEU A 169 4.90 -8.79 -5.68
CA LEU A 169 4.97 -10.24 -5.54
C LEU A 169 6.26 -10.79 -6.14
N ILE A 170 6.53 -10.48 -7.41
CA ILE A 170 7.68 -11.06 -8.14
C ILE A 170 8.99 -10.57 -7.52
N PHE A 171 9.19 -9.26 -7.44
CA PHE A 171 10.46 -8.70 -6.96
C PHE A 171 10.65 -8.93 -5.47
N GLY A 172 9.58 -8.91 -4.67
CA GLY A 172 9.68 -9.17 -3.23
C GLY A 172 10.16 -10.59 -2.93
N LEU A 173 9.61 -11.59 -3.62
CA LEU A 173 10.05 -12.99 -3.46
C LEU A 173 11.44 -13.21 -4.05
N VAL A 174 11.73 -12.67 -5.23
CA VAL A 174 13.03 -12.83 -5.89
C VAL A 174 14.15 -12.19 -5.07
N CYS A 175 13.96 -10.93 -4.63
CA CYS A 175 14.97 -10.23 -3.84
C CYS A 175 15.17 -10.88 -2.46
N ALA A 176 14.08 -11.29 -1.78
CA ALA A 176 14.20 -11.99 -0.51
C ALA A 176 14.97 -13.32 -0.67
N LYS A 177 14.63 -14.12 -1.68
CA LYS A 177 15.33 -15.37 -1.99
C LYS A 177 16.81 -15.14 -2.30
N TRP A 178 17.11 -14.12 -3.11
CA TRP A 178 18.47 -13.77 -3.46
C TRP A 178 19.30 -13.39 -2.23
N VAL A 179 18.76 -12.57 -1.33
CA VAL A 179 19.44 -12.19 -0.07
C VAL A 179 19.70 -13.40 0.81
N ILE A 180 18.70 -14.28 0.96
CA ILE A 180 18.83 -15.52 1.76
C ILE A 180 19.92 -16.41 1.15
N SER A 181 19.86 -16.68 -0.15
CA SER A 181 20.84 -17.54 -0.83
C SER A 181 22.26 -16.95 -0.76
N TYR A 182 22.39 -15.63 -0.86
CA TYR A 182 23.66 -14.94 -0.69
C TYR A 182 24.20 -15.08 0.73
N GLY A 183 23.37 -14.91 1.75
CA GLY A 183 23.74 -15.07 3.16
C GLY A 183 24.20 -16.49 3.47
N TYR A 184 23.46 -17.50 3.01
CA TYR A 184 23.86 -18.91 3.16
C TYR A 184 25.18 -19.24 2.45
N SER A 185 25.36 -18.80 1.22
CA SER A 185 26.62 -19.02 0.47
C SER A 185 27.82 -18.40 1.20
N ARG A 186 27.66 -17.25 1.84
CA ARG A 186 28.71 -16.63 2.66
C ARG A 186 29.02 -17.47 3.91
N PHE A 187 28.00 -18.02 4.56
CA PHE A 187 28.15 -18.89 5.71
C PHE A 187 28.88 -20.19 5.35
N GLU A 188 28.49 -20.88 4.27
CA GLU A 188 29.12 -22.11 3.80
C GLU A 188 30.59 -21.90 3.43
N GLN A 189 30.97 -20.70 2.97
CA GLN A 189 32.36 -20.34 2.67
C GLN A 189 33.17 -19.93 3.92
N GLY A 190 32.56 -19.96 5.12
CA GLY A 190 33.23 -19.54 6.37
C GLY A 190 33.49 -18.03 6.45
N LEU A 191 32.77 -17.23 5.63
CA LEU A 191 32.90 -15.78 5.58
C LEU A 191 31.86 -15.10 6.51
N THR A 192 32.10 -13.84 6.81
CA THR A 192 31.13 -13.05 7.58
C THR A 192 29.81 -12.89 6.82
N VAL A 193 28.69 -13.12 7.50
CA VAL A 193 27.34 -12.95 6.95
C VAL A 193 26.85 -11.56 7.33
N PHE A 194 26.71 -10.67 6.35
CA PHE A 194 26.33 -9.27 6.52
C PHE A 194 27.11 -8.51 7.61
N GLY A 195 28.44 -8.81 7.71
CA GLY A 195 29.34 -8.17 8.65
C GLY A 195 29.37 -8.81 10.06
N LYS A 196 28.59 -9.87 10.30
CA LYS A 196 28.62 -10.66 11.54
C LYS A 196 29.42 -11.93 11.32
N THR A 197 30.32 -12.28 12.24
CA THR A 197 30.93 -13.62 12.32
C THR A 197 29.93 -14.57 12.91
N VAL A 198 29.71 -15.70 12.29
CA VAL A 198 28.70 -16.68 12.67
C VAL A 198 29.37 -18.04 12.81
N ALA A 199 29.04 -18.77 13.89
CA ALA A 199 29.65 -20.07 14.19
C ALA A 199 28.74 -21.22 13.75
N ASN A 200 27.44 -21.01 13.65
CA ASN A 200 26.46 -22.04 13.30
C ASN A 200 25.36 -21.50 12.39
N GLU A 201 24.54 -22.40 11.86
CA GLU A 201 23.44 -22.07 10.94
C GLU A 201 22.40 -21.15 11.57
N THR A 202 22.10 -21.32 12.86
CA THR A 202 21.14 -20.49 13.59
C THR A 202 21.60 -19.03 13.67
N GLU A 203 22.89 -18.81 13.96
CA GLU A 203 23.47 -17.46 13.96
C GLU A 203 23.51 -16.86 12.54
N ALA A 204 23.79 -17.68 11.53
CA ALA A 204 23.74 -17.25 10.14
C ALA A 204 22.33 -16.79 9.76
N LEU A 205 21.28 -17.55 10.11
CA LEU A 205 19.88 -17.18 9.90
C LEU A 205 19.52 -15.88 10.61
N SER A 206 19.91 -15.72 11.87
CA SER A 206 19.70 -14.48 12.63
C SER A 206 20.31 -13.27 11.95
N ALA A 207 21.51 -13.41 11.39
CA ALA A 207 22.15 -12.34 10.61
C ALA A 207 21.47 -12.08 9.27
N ILE A 208 20.82 -13.09 8.66
CA ILE A 208 20.13 -12.98 7.36
C ILE A 208 18.75 -12.31 7.49
N TYR A 209 17.98 -12.57 8.55
CA TYR A 209 16.58 -12.13 8.68
C TYR A 209 16.34 -10.63 8.44
N PRO A 210 17.11 -9.68 8.99
CA PRO A 210 16.92 -8.25 8.73
C PRO A 210 17.06 -7.89 7.25
N TYR A 211 18.02 -8.49 6.58
CA TYR A 211 18.30 -8.24 5.15
C TYR A 211 17.33 -8.98 4.24
N ALA A 212 16.86 -10.17 4.62
CA ALA A 212 15.79 -10.87 3.92
C ALA A 212 14.49 -10.07 3.96
N ALA A 213 14.17 -9.46 5.11
CA ALA A 213 13.06 -8.52 5.24
C ALA A 213 13.25 -7.28 4.36
N ALA A 214 14.48 -6.76 4.26
CA ALA A 214 14.81 -5.67 3.33
C ALA A 214 14.63 -6.10 1.86
N GLY A 215 15.02 -7.31 1.50
CA GLY A 215 14.76 -7.90 0.17
C GLY A 215 13.26 -7.96 -0.15
N ALA A 216 12.44 -8.41 0.81
CA ALA A 216 10.98 -8.39 0.68
C ALA A 216 10.42 -6.96 0.53
N ALA A 217 10.97 -5.99 1.28
CA ALA A 217 10.61 -4.58 1.21
C ALA A 217 10.99 -3.94 -0.14
N ALA A 218 12.08 -4.40 -0.78
CA ALA A 218 12.44 -3.99 -2.13
C ALA A 218 11.32 -4.28 -3.15
N GLY A 219 10.57 -5.37 -2.94
CA GLY A 219 9.39 -5.66 -3.76
C GLY A 219 8.34 -4.57 -3.74
N VAL A 220 8.14 -3.90 -2.60
CA VAL A 220 7.19 -2.76 -2.50
C VAL A 220 7.69 -1.60 -3.35
N THR A 221 8.96 -1.24 -3.22
CA THR A 221 9.57 -0.14 -3.98
C THR A 221 9.57 -0.44 -5.48
N LEU A 222 10.03 -1.62 -5.89
CA LEU A 222 10.08 -2.00 -7.30
C LEU A 222 8.69 -2.18 -7.91
N GLY A 223 7.73 -2.70 -7.15
CA GLY A 223 6.34 -2.79 -7.58
C GLY A 223 5.74 -1.41 -7.90
N THR A 224 6.00 -0.41 -7.05
CA THR A 224 5.54 0.96 -7.31
C THR A 224 6.20 1.58 -8.54
N VAL A 225 7.49 1.29 -8.77
CA VAL A 225 8.20 1.71 -9.99
C VAL A 225 7.56 1.12 -11.24
N VAL A 226 7.23 -0.18 -11.23
CA VAL A 226 6.55 -0.85 -12.37
C VAL A 226 5.19 -0.22 -12.65
N GLY A 227 4.37 0.03 -11.60
CA GLY A 227 3.08 0.71 -11.74
C GLY A 227 3.22 2.14 -12.32
N LEU A 228 4.23 2.88 -11.88
CA LEU A 228 4.54 4.22 -12.39
C LEU A 228 4.98 4.18 -13.85
N ILE A 229 5.91 3.29 -14.21
CA ILE A 229 6.40 3.13 -15.59
C ILE A 229 5.23 2.85 -16.53
N TYR A 230 4.33 1.92 -16.15
CA TYR A 230 3.12 1.65 -16.92
C TYR A 230 2.31 2.93 -17.19
N LEU A 231 2.04 3.75 -16.16
CA LEU A 231 1.25 4.98 -16.32
C LEU A 231 1.96 6.04 -17.17
N ILE A 232 3.28 6.15 -17.05
CA ILE A 232 4.08 7.06 -17.88
C ILE A 232 4.01 6.65 -19.36
N ILE A 233 4.23 5.36 -19.65
CA ILE A 233 4.17 4.82 -21.01
C ILE A 233 2.74 5.01 -21.58
N LEU A 234 1.73 4.63 -20.82
CA LEU A 234 0.33 4.80 -21.22
C LEU A 234 0.01 6.27 -21.56
N HIS A 235 0.48 7.20 -20.73
CA HIS A 235 0.25 8.62 -20.93
C HIS A 235 0.96 9.15 -22.17
N LYS A 236 2.19 8.71 -22.45
CA LYS A 236 2.94 9.08 -23.66
C LYS A 236 2.29 8.54 -24.93
N VAL A 237 1.76 7.30 -24.88
CA VAL A 237 1.18 6.62 -26.07
C VAL A 237 -0.26 7.07 -26.34
N LYS A 238 -1.12 7.07 -25.31
CA LYS A 238 -2.57 7.34 -25.46
C LYS A 238 -2.95 8.79 -25.17
N GLY A 239 -2.13 9.54 -24.43
CA GLY A 239 -2.45 10.89 -24.00
C GLY A 239 -3.69 10.94 -23.08
N ASP A 240 -4.40 12.03 -23.15
CA ASP A 240 -5.60 12.33 -22.36
C ASP A 240 -6.87 12.51 -23.21
N ASN A 241 -6.76 12.27 -24.52
CA ASN A 241 -7.84 12.43 -25.50
C ASN A 241 -8.49 13.84 -25.52
N ILE A 242 -7.78 14.88 -25.08
CA ILE A 242 -8.20 16.27 -25.25
C ILE A 242 -7.68 16.77 -26.58
N THR A 243 -8.59 17.16 -27.48
CA THR A 243 -8.25 17.58 -28.83
C THR A 243 -7.68 19.01 -28.86
N LYS A 244 -6.94 19.36 -29.94
CA LYS A 244 -6.42 20.72 -30.13
C LYS A 244 -7.56 21.73 -30.29
N THR A 245 -8.67 21.33 -30.90
CA THR A 245 -9.87 22.17 -31.08
C THR A 245 -10.56 22.46 -29.74
N GLU A 246 -10.74 21.48 -28.88
CA GLU A 246 -11.26 21.68 -27.51
C GLU A 246 -10.37 22.64 -26.70
N LEU A 247 -9.05 22.51 -26.81
CA LEU A 247 -8.12 23.43 -26.16
C LEU A 247 -8.17 24.84 -26.72
N ALA A 248 -8.33 25.01 -28.04
CA ALA A 248 -8.42 26.32 -28.67
C ALA A 248 -9.68 27.07 -28.21
N ASN A 249 -10.81 26.40 -28.15
CA ASN A 249 -12.11 26.98 -27.78
C ASN A 249 -12.33 27.10 -26.26
N ALA A 250 -11.43 26.55 -25.45
CA ALA A 250 -11.55 26.59 -23.98
C ALA A 250 -11.28 28.03 -23.46
N PRO A 251 -11.98 28.44 -22.38
CA PRO A 251 -11.77 29.74 -21.75
C PRO A 251 -10.34 29.90 -21.23
N LYS A 252 -9.98 31.17 -20.89
CA LYS A 252 -8.69 31.43 -20.25
C LYS A 252 -8.57 30.58 -18.95
N PRO A 253 -7.41 29.94 -18.72
CA PRO A 253 -7.24 29.07 -17.58
C PRO A 253 -7.11 29.86 -16.29
N GLU A 254 -7.48 29.21 -15.17
CA GLU A 254 -7.22 29.71 -13.83
C GLU A 254 -5.71 29.74 -13.53
N GLN A 255 -5.30 30.62 -12.62
CA GLN A 255 -3.90 30.69 -12.19
C GLN A 255 -3.49 29.38 -11.46
N ALA A 256 -2.28 28.89 -11.76
CA ALA A 256 -1.76 27.67 -11.17
C ALA A 256 -1.69 27.71 -9.63
N SER A 257 -1.45 28.90 -9.05
CA SER A 257 -1.44 29.12 -7.60
C SER A 257 -2.82 28.90 -6.96
N VAL A 258 -3.89 29.36 -7.62
CA VAL A 258 -5.27 29.16 -7.15
C VAL A 258 -5.63 27.67 -7.21
N ILE A 259 -5.29 27.01 -8.31
CA ILE A 259 -5.49 25.56 -8.47
C ILE A 259 -4.73 24.79 -7.37
N ALA A 260 -3.46 25.12 -7.12
CA ALA A 260 -2.67 24.49 -6.07
C ALA A 260 -3.31 24.65 -4.68
N LYS A 261 -3.72 25.91 -4.35
CA LYS A 261 -4.40 26.22 -3.08
C LYS A 261 -5.68 25.40 -2.90
N ASN A 262 -6.48 25.26 -3.96
CA ASN A 262 -7.72 24.50 -3.93
C ASN A 262 -7.47 23.00 -3.72
N ILE A 263 -6.45 22.42 -4.39
CA ILE A 263 -6.04 21.03 -4.21
C ILE A 263 -5.64 20.78 -2.74
N ILE A 264 -4.77 21.64 -2.20
CA ILE A 264 -4.27 21.51 -0.82
C ILE A 264 -5.41 21.65 0.19
N LYS A 265 -6.27 22.66 0.02
CA LYS A 265 -7.42 22.90 0.91
C LYS A 265 -8.35 21.70 0.98
N PHE A 266 -8.55 21.00 -0.14
CA PHE A 266 -9.38 19.79 -0.18
C PHE A 266 -8.64 18.57 0.39
N ALA A 267 -7.33 18.46 0.13
CA ALA A 267 -6.53 17.30 0.52
C ALA A 267 -6.27 17.21 2.03
N ILE A 268 -6.06 18.35 2.72
CA ILE A 268 -5.71 18.37 4.14
C ILE A 268 -6.72 17.66 5.04
N PRO A 269 -8.06 17.96 5.00
CA PRO A 269 -9.02 17.28 5.86
C PRO A 269 -9.07 15.76 5.64
N VAL A 270 -8.95 15.32 4.38
CA VAL A 270 -8.94 13.90 4.02
C VAL A 270 -7.65 13.22 4.52
N ALA A 271 -6.51 13.88 4.39
CA ALA A 271 -5.24 13.36 4.91
C ALA A 271 -5.26 13.23 6.44
N LEU A 272 -5.77 14.24 7.15
CA LEU A 272 -5.88 14.22 8.60
C LEU A 272 -6.78 13.08 9.10
N SER A 273 -7.94 12.86 8.46
CA SER A 273 -8.83 11.76 8.86
C SER A 273 -8.20 10.38 8.68
N SER A 274 -7.45 10.19 7.60
CA SER A 274 -6.75 8.93 7.31
C SER A 274 -5.54 8.72 8.22
N LEU A 275 -4.91 9.83 8.66
CA LEU A 275 -3.74 9.81 9.52
C LEU A 275 -4.04 9.23 10.91
N VAL A 276 -5.20 9.57 11.49
CA VAL A 276 -5.60 9.10 12.83
C VAL A 276 -5.51 7.58 12.93
N PHE A 277 -6.11 6.87 11.97
CA PHE A 277 -6.07 5.41 11.94
C PHE A 277 -4.66 4.84 11.78
N SER A 278 -3.85 5.47 10.91
CA SER A 278 -2.49 5.01 10.65
C SER A 278 -1.54 5.26 11.83
N ILE A 279 -1.71 6.38 12.54
CA ILE A 279 -0.94 6.66 13.78
C ILE A 279 -1.28 5.66 14.87
N THR A 280 -2.56 5.29 15.03
CA THR A 280 -2.96 4.27 16.01
C THR A 280 -2.20 2.97 15.79
N ASN A 281 -2.16 2.46 14.56
CA ASN A 281 -1.39 1.26 14.23
C ASN A 281 0.12 1.40 14.51
N LEU A 282 0.70 2.58 14.28
CA LEU A 282 2.10 2.84 14.58
C LEU A 282 2.37 2.82 16.09
N ILE A 283 1.50 3.47 16.88
CA ILE A 283 1.59 3.47 18.34
C ILE A 283 1.47 2.05 18.88
N ASP A 284 0.49 1.28 18.39
CA ASP A 284 0.31 -0.13 18.77
C ASP A 284 1.57 -0.94 18.46
N SER A 285 2.15 -0.77 17.26
CA SER A 285 3.39 -1.45 16.88
C SER A 285 4.55 -1.16 17.84
N ILE A 286 4.78 0.12 18.17
CA ILE A 286 5.84 0.52 19.11
C ILE A 286 5.55 0.00 20.52
N THR A 287 4.32 0.13 20.99
CA THR A 287 3.92 -0.29 22.34
C THR A 287 4.06 -1.80 22.53
N ILE A 288 3.61 -2.59 21.56
CA ILE A 288 3.70 -4.05 21.61
C ILE A 288 5.17 -4.49 21.58
N GLN A 289 5.99 -3.94 20.70
CA GLN A 289 7.42 -4.27 20.63
C GLN A 289 8.15 -3.93 21.95
N ASN A 290 7.82 -2.79 22.57
CA ASN A 290 8.39 -2.43 23.86
C ASN A 290 7.93 -3.35 25.00
N ARG A 291 6.67 -3.76 25.00
CA ARG A 291 6.15 -4.71 26.01
C ARG A 291 6.74 -6.10 25.83
N LEU A 292 6.90 -6.58 24.61
CA LEU A 292 7.59 -7.83 24.34
C LEU A 292 9.04 -7.79 24.84
N GLU A 293 9.76 -6.70 24.54
CA GLU A 293 11.13 -6.51 25.04
C GLU A 293 11.21 -6.57 26.57
N TYR A 294 10.29 -5.86 27.26
CA TYR A 294 10.24 -5.85 28.72
C TYR A 294 9.93 -7.24 29.30
N MET A 295 8.99 -7.97 28.68
CA MET A 295 8.63 -9.32 29.11
C MET A 295 9.80 -10.30 28.93
N ILE A 296 10.50 -10.23 27.81
CA ILE A 296 11.63 -11.09 27.49
C ILE A 296 12.79 -10.83 28.45
N ALA A 297 13.12 -9.56 28.70
CA ALA A 297 14.21 -9.17 29.58
C ALA A 297 14.04 -9.68 31.03
N GLY A 298 12.79 -9.85 31.50
CA GLY A 298 12.51 -10.32 32.85
C GLY A 298 12.20 -11.82 32.99
N ASN A 299 11.79 -12.49 31.91
CA ASN A 299 11.21 -13.84 31.97
C ASN A 299 11.53 -14.70 30.75
N LEU A 300 12.74 -14.62 30.20
CA LEU A 300 13.10 -15.34 28.98
C LEU A 300 12.90 -16.86 29.10
N ASP A 301 13.32 -17.46 30.21
CA ASP A 301 13.17 -18.91 30.44
C ASP A 301 11.71 -19.33 30.50
N PHE A 302 10.83 -18.52 31.11
CA PHE A 302 9.40 -18.78 31.12
C PHE A 302 8.82 -18.76 29.70
N ILE A 303 9.20 -17.74 28.90
CA ILE A 303 8.73 -17.61 27.50
C ILE A 303 9.24 -18.79 26.66
N ARG A 304 10.51 -19.20 26.84
CA ARG A 304 11.06 -20.37 26.14
C ARG A 304 10.36 -21.68 26.53
N ASN A 305 10.00 -21.83 27.79
CA ASN A 305 9.24 -23.00 28.23
C ASN A 305 7.81 -22.98 27.68
N LEU A 306 7.17 -21.81 27.65
CA LEU A 306 5.80 -21.65 27.15
C LEU A 306 5.69 -21.92 25.64
N TYR A 307 6.69 -21.53 24.86
CA TYR A 307 6.76 -21.69 23.41
C TYR A 307 7.93 -22.59 22.99
N ALA A 308 8.17 -23.67 23.75
CA ALA A 308 9.36 -24.52 23.59
C ALA A 308 9.48 -25.10 22.17
N THR A 309 8.36 -25.52 21.58
CA THR A 309 8.31 -26.08 20.22
C THR A 309 8.58 -25.02 19.16
N GLU A 310 7.92 -23.87 19.28
CA GLU A 310 7.94 -22.79 18.28
C GLU A 310 9.26 -22.01 18.30
N LEU A 311 9.91 -21.94 19.45
CA LEU A 311 11.20 -21.24 19.62
C LEU A 311 12.42 -22.15 19.42
N THR A 312 12.21 -23.41 19.04
CA THR A 312 13.32 -24.31 18.70
C THR A 312 14.11 -23.74 17.54
N GLY A 313 15.44 -23.60 17.70
CA GLY A 313 16.32 -23.02 16.68
C GLY A 313 16.23 -21.49 16.52
N ILE A 314 15.53 -20.79 17.43
CA ILE A 314 15.48 -19.33 17.45
C ILE A 314 16.44 -18.80 18.53
N LEU A 315 17.31 -17.85 18.18
CA LEU A 315 18.20 -17.19 19.12
C LEU A 315 17.43 -16.28 20.08
N ASP A 316 17.97 -16.05 21.28
CA ASP A 316 17.37 -15.16 22.29
C ASP A 316 17.16 -13.74 21.74
N ALA A 317 18.09 -13.25 20.93
CA ALA A 317 18.01 -11.96 20.27
C ALA A 317 16.83 -11.84 19.29
N ASP A 318 16.37 -12.97 18.74
CA ASP A 318 15.31 -13.01 17.72
C ASP A 318 13.93 -13.33 18.31
N VAL A 319 13.83 -13.75 19.59
CA VAL A 319 12.56 -14.10 20.25
C VAL A 319 11.55 -12.96 20.13
N LYS A 320 11.96 -11.73 20.32
CA LYS A 320 11.08 -10.57 20.17
C LYS A 320 10.49 -10.47 18.76
N ASN A 321 11.33 -10.55 17.74
CA ASN A 321 10.88 -10.46 16.36
C ASN A 321 10.03 -11.66 15.94
N PHE A 322 10.30 -12.84 16.49
CA PHE A 322 9.45 -14.00 16.33
C PHE A 322 8.05 -13.78 16.90
N LEU A 323 7.94 -13.34 18.16
CA LEU A 323 6.64 -13.07 18.79
C LEU A 323 5.89 -11.92 18.10
N TYR A 324 6.60 -10.87 17.73
CA TYR A 324 6.01 -9.76 16.99
C TYR A 324 5.56 -10.18 15.58
N GLY A 325 6.33 -10.99 14.89
CA GLY A 325 5.97 -11.58 13.60
C GLY A 325 4.75 -12.49 13.68
N SER A 326 4.65 -13.32 14.72
CA SER A 326 3.47 -14.17 15.00
C SER A 326 2.22 -13.32 15.24
N TYR A 327 2.34 -12.25 16.05
CA TYR A 327 1.27 -11.28 16.25
C TYR A 327 0.85 -10.63 14.93
N SER A 328 1.80 -10.19 14.12
CA SER A 328 1.52 -9.58 12.81
C SER A 328 0.82 -10.54 11.85
N LEU A 329 1.22 -11.79 11.83
CA LEU A 329 0.55 -12.84 11.05
C LEU A 329 -0.90 -13.02 11.50
N SER A 330 -1.17 -13.03 12.80
CA SER A 330 -2.54 -13.13 13.32
C SER A 330 -3.41 -11.94 12.89
N LEU A 331 -2.83 -10.73 12.83
CA LEU A 331 -3.52 -9.55 12.31
C LEU A 331 -3.84 -9.66 10.82
N ASP A 332 -2.99 -10.30 10.03
CA ASP A 332 -3.27 -10.54 8.61
C ASP A 332 -4.51 -11.41 8.43
N PHE A 333 -4.63 -12.49 9.19
CA PHE A 333 -5.84 -13.33 9.19
C PHE A 333 -7.07 -12.56 9.68
N ARG A 334 -6.96 -11.84 10.80
CA ARG A 334 -8.04 -11.01 11.31
C ARG A 334 -8.55 -10.00 10.28
N ASN A 335 -7.65 -9.37 9.53
CA ASN A 335 -7.98 -8.34 8.55
C ASN A 335 -8.44 -8.90 7.18
N LEU A 336 -8.28 -10.19 6.92
CA LEU A 336 -8.68 -10.81 5.66
C LEU A 336 -10.18 -10.66 5.41
N ILE A 337 -11.01 -11.05 6.38
CA ILE A 337 -12.48 -11.03 6.26
C ILE A 337 -13.01 -9.61 6.08
N PRO A 338 -12.71 -8.63 6.96
CA PRO A 338 -13.14 -7.26 6.74
C PRO A 338 -12.70 -6.70 5.39
N SER A 339 -11.51 -7.06 4.93
CA SER A 339 -11.01 -6.57 3.65
C SER A 339 -11.78 -7.12 2.44
N LEU A 340 -12.22 -8.37 2.48
CA LEU A 340 -13.06 -8.99 1.44
C LEU A 340 -14.48 -8.42 1.48
N THR A 341 -15.10 -8.37 2.65
CA THR A 341 -16.48 -7.88 2.84
C THR A 341 -16.62 -6.40 2.49
N MET A 342 -15.60 -5.58 2.80
CA MET A 342 -15.55 -4.17 2.42
C MET A 342 -15.56 -3.98 0.89
N THR A 343 -14.88 -4.87 0.16
CA THR A 343 -14.86 -4.85 -1.31
C THR A 343 -16.25 -5.15 -1.88
N LEU A 344 -16.96 -6.10 -1.29
CA LEU A 344 -18.35 -6.41 -1.66
C LEU A 344 -19.28 -5.21 -1.41
N GLY A 345 -19.15 -4.54 -0.27
CA GLY A 345 -19.88 -3.31 0.05
C GLY A 345 -19.64 -2.20 -0.96
N ILE A 346 -18.38 -1.95 -1.32
CA ILE A 346 -17.99 -0.93 -2.31
C ILE A 346 -18.59 -1.25 -3.69
N SER A 347 -18.61 -2.51 -4.10
CA SER A 347 -19.18 -2.92 -5.39
C SER A 347 -20.69 -2.67 -5.51
N ALA A 348 -21.41 -2.62 -4.41
CA ALA A 348 -22.86 -2.36 -4.36
C ALA A 348 -23.21 -0.87 -4.40
N ILE A 349 -22.28 0.03 -4.09
CA ILE A 349 -22.52 1.48 -4.03
C ILE A 349 -23.15 2.03 -5.32
N PRO A 350 -22.69 1.69 -6.54
CA PRO A 350 -23.26 2.21 -7.76
C PRO A 350 -24.73 1.80 -7.95
N THR A 351 -25.05 0.54 -7.70
CA THR A 351 -26.41 -0.01 -7.84
C THR A 351 -27.37 0.63 -6.82
N LEU A 352 -26.88 0.79 -5.59
CA LEU A 352 -27.64 1.42 -4.50
C LEU A 352 -27.87 2.91 -4.79
N SER A 353 -26.85 3.64 -5.25
CA SER A 353 -26.96 5.05 -5.60
C SER A 353 -27.94 5.29 -6.76
N ALA A 354 -27.93 4.43 -7.78
CA ALA A 354 -28.87 4.51 -8.89
C ALA A 354 -30.30 4.26 -8.44
N ALA A 355 -30.53 3.26 -7.59
CA ALA A 355 -31.85 2.96 -7.03
C ALA A 355 -32.36 4.09 -6.10
N TRP A 356 -31.45 4.71 -5.35
CA TRP A 356 -31.77 5.85 -4.48
C TRP A 356 -32.17 7.08 -5.26
N ALA A 357 -31.47 7.39 -6.36
CA ALA A 357 -31.77 8.54 -7.22
C ALA A 357 -33.18 8.50 -7.82
N VAL A 358 -33.67 7.29 -8.12
CA VAL A 358 -35.06 7.08 -8.62
C VAL A 358 -36.06 6.74 -7.51
N LYS A 359 -35.65 6.87 -6.24
CA LYS A 359 -36.47 6.58 -5.06
C LYS A 359 -37.14 5.20 -5.04
N ASN A 360 -36.54 4.21 -5.71
CA ASN A 360 -37.05 2.84 -5.77
C ASN A 360 -36.67 2.07 -4.49
N ARG A 361 -37.54 2.15 -3.48
CA ARG A 361 -37.34 1.53 -2.15
C ARG A 361 -37.17 0.02 -2.22
N GLU A 362 -37.88 -0.66 -3.09
CA GLU A 362 -37.81 -2.11 -3.23
C GLU A 362 -36.45 -2.54 -3.76
N LYS A 363 -35.95 -1.86 -4.80
CA LYS A 363 -34.61 -2.11 -5.36
C LYS A 363 -33.50 -1.79 -4.38
N ILE A 364 -33.67 -0.75 -3.56
CA ILE A 364 -32.75 -0.42 -2.45
C ILE A 364 -32.71 -1.56 -1.43
N LYS A 365 -33.90 -2.02 -0.98
CA LYS A 365 -34.04 -3.12 0.00
C LYS A 365 -33.37 -4.40 -0.52
N VAL A 366 -33.71 -4.83 -1.72
CA VAL A 366 -33.15 -6.04 -2.34
C VAL A 366 -31.61 -5.94 -2.48
N SER A 367 -31.07 -4.76 -2.86
CA SER A 367 -29.63 -4.55 -2.95
C SER A 367 -28.94 -4.66 -1.61
N ILE A 368 -29.48 -4.05 -0.55
CA ILE A 368 -28.94 -4.12 0.81
C ILE A 368 -29.01 -5.55 1.35
N GLU A 369 -30.15 -6.22 1.21
CA GLU A 369 -30.32 -7.61 1.65
C GLU A 369 -29.36 -8.55 0.94
N SER A 370 -29.14 -8.36 -0.37
CA SER A 370 -28.18 -9.17 -1.16
C SER A 370 -26.75 -8.99 -0.63
N VAL A 371 -26.32 -7.75 -0.39
CA VAL A 371 -24.96 -7.46 0.15
C VAL A 371 -24.79 -8.05 1.54
N LEU A 372 -25.77 -7.85 2.42
CA LEU A 372 -25.74 -8.41 3.78
C LEU A 372 -25.70 -9.95 3.74
N ARG A 373 -26.52 -10.58 2.89
CA ARG A 373 -26.56 -12.04 2.75
C ARG A 373 -25.22 -12.61 2.29
N VAL A 374 -24.62 -12.02 1.23
CA VAL A 374 -23.31 -12.46 0.73
C VAL A 374 -22.20 -12.20 1.76
N THR A 375 -22.25 -11.05 2.46
CA THR A 375 -21.29 -10.73 3.53
C THR A 375 -21.38 -11.73 4.67
N MET A 376 -22.58 -12.07 5.13
CA MET A 376 -22.80 -13.06 6.19
C MET A 376 -22.35 -14.46 5.76
N LEU A 377 -22.64 -14.84 4.52
CA LEU A 377 -22.27 -16.15 3.96
C LEU A 377 -20.73 -16.33 3.92
N VAL A 378 -19.97 -15.27 3.75
CA VAL A 378 -18.51 -15.29 3.80
C VAL A 378 -17.99 -15.12 5.24
N ALA A 379 -18.52 -14.15 5.98
CA ALA A 379 -17.97 -13.77 7.28
C ALA A 379 -18.24 -14.83 8.37
N MET A 380 -19.42 -15.47 8.38
CA MET A 380 -19.76 -16.47 9.41
C MET A 380 -18.85 -17.71 9.36
N PRO A 381 -18.72 -18.42 8.22
CA PRO A 381 -17.85 -19.60 8.17
C PRO A 381 -16.38 -19.26 8.47
N CYS A 382 -15.91 -18.10 7.97
CA CYS A 382 -14.54 -17.66 8.24
C CYS A 382 -14.34 -17.30 9.72
N GLY A 383 -15.32 -16.65 10.36
CA GLY A 383 -15.24 -16.35 11.80
C GLY A 383 -15.21 -17.59 12.68
N ILE A 384 -16.01 -18.60 12.34
CA ILE A 384 -16.02 -19.89 13.05
C ILE A 384 -14.74 -20.68 12.80
N GLY A 385 -14.21 -20.64 11.57
CA GLY A 385 -12.99 -21.38 11.21
C GLY A 385 -11.69 -20.77 11.71
N MET A 386 -11.72 -19.53 12.22
CA MET A 386 -10.55 -18.82 12.79
C MET A 386 -10.59 -18.69 14.32
N GLY A 387 -11.68 -19.05 14.97
CA GLY A 387 -11.83 -19.14 16.43
C GLY A 387 -11.64 -20.56 16.90
#